data_eab1e8417cf8d9b87d4b7c96100af499
#
_entry.id   eab1e8417cf8d9b87d4b7c96100af499
#
_cell.length_a   1.000
_cell.length_b   1.000
_cell.length_c   1.000
_cell.angle_alpha   90.00
_cell.angle_beta   90.00
_cell.angle_gamma   90.00
#
_symmetry.space_group_name_H-M   'P 1'
#
loop_
_entity.id
_entity.type
_entity.pdbx_description
1 polymer ?
#
loop_
_entity_poly.entity_id
_entity_poly.type
_entity_poly.pdbx_seq_one_letter_code
_entity_poly.pdbx_strand_id
1 'polypeptide(L)'
;MSALNFDQKKTLAAFERFFGSRYNTHAEENGNTSMHVETQKMCYLLKMAGVEIGDFNYSWNFRGPFSPGLLVLLRSIDRKEADVTEFYENAEEKEKFLLGLKSKIDELREKLEIDKHLNQKEQWVEILGSLTYISRTVLP
;
A
#
# COMPACT_ATOMS: atom_id res chain seq x y z
N MET A 1 15.99 9.50 15.27
CA MET A 1 15.01 8.60 14.64
C MET A 1 13.71 8.60 15.40
N SER A 2 12.60 8.68 14.73
CA SER A 2 11.31 8.52 15.36
C SER A 2 10.78 7.11 15.17
N ALA A 3 10.03 6.64 16.15
CA ALA A 3 9.38 5.34 16.04
C ALA A 3 8.28 5.39 14.96
N LEU A 4 8.02 4.27 14.31
CA LEU A 4 6.91 4.15 13.39
C LEU A 4 5.58 4.27 14.16
N ASN A 5 4.64 5.02 13.63
CA ASN A 5 3.30 5.10 14.22
C ASN A 5 2.43 3.92 13.77
N PHE A 6 1.23 3.83 14.32
CA PHE A 6 0.30 2.73 14.06
C PHE A 6 -0.02 2.60 12.57
N ASP A 7 -0.36 3.71 11.90
CA ASP A 7 -0.74 3.68 10.50
C ASP A 7 0.43 3.32 9.58
N GLN A 8 1.64 3.81 9.90
CA GLN A 8 2.85 3.46 9.17
C GLN A 8 3.13 1.95 9.24
N LYS A 9 3.09 1.38 10.44
CA LYS A 9 3.31 -0.06 10.65
C LYS A 9 2.27 -0.89 9.91
N LYS A 10 1.02 -0.48 9.97
CA LYS A 10 -0.08 -1.18 9.29
C LYS A 10 0.10 -1.15 7.77
N THR A 11 0.44 0.01 7.22
CA THR A 11 0.69 0.17 5.78
C THR A 11 1.88 -0.67 5.33
N LEU A 12 2.99 -0.65 6.09
CA LEU A 12 4.18 -1.43 5.76
C LEU A 12 3.91 -2.93 5.81
N ALA A 13 3.21 -3.40 6.82
CA ALA A 13 2.84 -4.81 6.95
C ALA A 13 1.94 -5.26 5.79
N ALA A 14 0.97 -4.43 5.45
CA ALA A 14 0.06 -4.71 4.33
C ALA A 14 0.80 -4.70 2.99
N PHE A 15 1.72 -3.75 2.78
CA PHE A 15 2.52 -3.69 1.56
C PHE A 15 3.35 -4.96 1.39
N GLU A 16 4.06 -5.38 2.43
CA GLU A 16 4.87 -6.60 2.39
C GLU A 16 4.00 -7.83 2.09
N ARG A 17 2.86 -7.93 2.73
CA ARG A 17 1.94 -9.06 2.52
C ARG A 17 1.35 -9.06 1.11
N PHE A 18 0.97 -7.90 0.61
CA PHE A 18 0.32 -7.79 -0.69
C PHE A 18 1.29 -8.03 -1.85
N PHE A 19 2.49 -7.46 -1.77
CA PHE A 19 3.47 -7.55 -2.86
C PHE A 19 4.58 -8.58 -2.61
N GLY A 20 4.69 -9.09 -1.38
CA GLY A 20 5.74 -10.04 -1.04
C GLY A 20 7.13 -9.41 -0.92
N SER A 21 7.22 -8.09 -0.69
CA SER A 21 8.49 -7.39 -0.61
C SER A 21 8.42 -6.24 0.41
N ARG A 22 9.61 -5.84 0.90
CA ARG A 22 9.73 -4.71 1.82
C ARG A 22 9.51 -3.39 1.09
N TYR A 23 8.93 -2.41 1.80
CA TYR A 23 8.84 -1.06 1.28
C TYR A 23 10.22 -0.41 1.27
N ASN A 24 10.57 0.25 0.15
CA ASN A 24 11.83 0.96 0.03
C ASN A 24 11.71 2.34 0.68
N THR A 25 12.35 2.52 1.83
CA THR A 25 12.29 3.76 2.61
C THR A 25 13.07 4.92 1.98
N HIS A 26 13.84 4.65 0.93
CA HIS A 26 14.60 5.66 0.22
C HIS A 26 14.07 5.89 -1.20
N ALA A 27 12.85 5.51 -1.48
CA ALA A 27 12.27 5.59 -2.81
C ALA A 27 12.26 7.01 -3.37
N GLU A 28 11.85 7.98 -2.55
CA GLU A 28 11.79 9.39 -2.97
C GLU A 28 13.19 9.98 -3.18
N GLU A 29 14.12 9.68 -2.28
CA GLU A 29 15.48 10.15 -2.34
C GLU A 29 16.21 9.65 -3.59
N ASN A 30 15.94 8.41 -3.97
CA ASN A 30 16.52 7.79 -5.17
C ASN A 30 15.78 8.16 -6.46
N GLY A 31 14.78 9.01 -6.38
CA GLY A 31 13.97 9.41 -7.53
C GLY A 31 13.01 8.31 -8.00
N ASN A 32 12.89 7.22 -7.27
CA ASN A 32 12.00 6.11 -7.61
C ASN A 32 10.72 6.21 -6.77
N THR A 33 9.69 6.84 -7.33
CA THR A 33 8.40 7.01 -6.66
C THR A 33 7.38 5.94 -7.05
N SER A 34 7.79 4.92 -7.81
CA SER A 34 6.88 3.86 -8.25
C SER A 34 6.26 3.11 -7.08
N MET A 35 7.00 2.92 -5.98
CA MET A 35 6.46 2.27 -4.78
C MET A 35 5.37 3.11 -4.11
N HIS A 36 5.45 4.44 -4.22
CA HIS A 36 4.36 5.32 -3.76
C HIS A 36 3.08 5.07 -4.56
N VAL A 37 3.21 4.96 -5.89
CA VAL A 37 2.08 4.66 -6.77
C VAL A 37 1.49 3.30 -6.45
N GLU A 38 2.33 2.28 -6.33
CA GLU A 38 1.89 0.92 -5.96
C GLU A 38 1.14 0.93 -4.64
N THR A 39 1.69 1.61 -3.63
CA THR A 39 1.10 1.66 -2.29
C THR A 39 -0.23 2.41 -2.30
N GLN A 40 -0.31 3.52 -3.04
CA GLN A 40 -1.56 4.26 -3.20
C GLN A 40 -2.67 3.38 -3.77
N LYS A 41 -2.36 2.63 -4.82
CA LYS A 41 -3.35 1.78 -5.48
C LYS A 41 -3.68 0.55 -4.64
N MET A 42 -2.69 -0.04 -3.99
CA MET A 42 -2.91 -1.15 -3.06
C MET A 42 -3.88 -0.73 -1.94
N CYS A 43 -3.59 0.39 -1.28
CA CYS A 43 -4.44 0.87 -0.18
C CYS A 43 -5.86 1.16 -0.66
N TYR A 44 -6.00 1.74 -1.85
CA TYR A 44 -7.32 1.99 -2.43
C TYR A 44 -8.08 0.69 -2.69
N LEU A 45 -7.42 -0.29 -3.32
CA LEU A 45 -8.03 -1.57 -3.63
C LEU A 45 -8.44 -2.32 -2.35
N LEU A 46 -7.60 -2.29 -1.34
CA LEU A 46 -7.91 -2.91 -0.04
C LEU A 46 -9.10 -2.22 0.63
N LYS A 47 -9.15 -0.89 0.56
CA LYS A 47 -10.29 -0.15 1.10
C LYS A 47 -11.59 -0.54 0.40
N MET A 48 -11.57 -0.66 -0.92
CA MET A 48 -12.75 -1.07 -1.69
C MET A 48 -13.18 -2.51 -1.41
N ALA A 49 -12.22 -3.35 -1.01
CA ALA A 49 -12.49 -4.73 -0.61
C ALA A 49 -12.95 -4.86 0.85
N GLY A 50 -13.05 -3.75 1.57
CA GLY A 50 -13.48 -3.76 2.96
C GLY A 50 -12.37 -3.96 3.97
N VAL A 51 -11.12 -3.83 3.56
CA VAL A 51 -9.95 -3.97 4.45
C VAL A 51 -9.52 -2.58 4.93
N GLU A 52 -9.57 -2.36 6.25
CA GLU A 52 -9.20 -1.08 6.84
C GLU A 52 -7.71 -1.02 7.15
N ILE A 53 -7.00 -0.19 6.41
CA ILE A 53 -5.56 0.04 6.62
C ILE A 53 -5.31 1.42 7.24
N GLY A 54 -6.16 2.38 6.98
CA GLY A 54 -6.08 3.73 7.48
C GLY A 54 -7.27 4.51 6.94
N ASP A 55 -7.53 5.66 7.53
CA ASP A 55 -8.65 6.50 7.12
C ASP A 55 -8.16 7.53 6.10
N PHE A 56 -8.05 7.09 4.85
CA PHE A 56 -7.59 7.95 3.76
C PHE A 56 -8.70 8.20 2.76
N ASN A 57 -8.79 9.45 2.31
CA ASN A 57 -9.75 9.87 1.29
C ASN A 57 -9.06 9.89 -0.07
N TYR A 58 -9.67 9.25 -1.06
CA TYR A 58 -9.12 9.13 -2.40
C TYR A 58 -9.90 9.99 -3.38
N SER A 59 -9.16 10.65 -4.28
CA SER A 59 -9.73 11.39 -5.38
C SER A 59 -9.02 10.99 -6.68
N TRP A 60 -9.57 11.39 -7.81
CA TRP A 60 -8.98 11.07 -9.10
C TRP A 60 -7.74 11.94 -9.34
N ASN A 61 -6.67 11.29 -9.79
CA ASN A 61 -5.44 11.92 -10.23
C ASN A 61 -5.09 11.31 -11.59
N PHE A 62 -4.16 11.90 -12.34
CA PHE A 62 -3.84 11.38 -13.68
C PHE A 62 -3.30 9.94 -13.67
N ARG A 63 -2.84 9.44 -12.53
CA ARG A 63 -2.42 8.04 -12.37
C ARG A 63 -3.45 7.18 -11.61
N GLY A 64 -4.69 7.65 -11.51
CA GLY A 64 -5.77 6.93 -10.86
C GLY A 64 -6.07 7.44 -9.45
N PRO A 65 -6.71 6.62 -8.61
CA PRO A 65 -7.05 7.03 -7.25
C PRO A 65 -5.83 7.43 -6.44
N PHE A 66 -5.94 8.53 -5.72
CA PHE A 66 -4.83 9.13 -4.99
C PHE A 66 -5.33 9.77 -3.70
N SER A 67 -4.58 9.58 -2.61
CA SER A 67 -4.86 10.21 -1.32
C SER A 67 -3.66 11.07 -0.89
N PRO A 68 -3.85 12.39 -0.74
CA PRO A 68 -2.80 13.24 -0.20
C PRO A 68 -2.37 12.84 1.22
N GLY A 69 -3.31 12.39 2.06
CA GLY A 69 -3.01 11.94 3.41
C GLY A 69 -2.09 10.72 3.42
N LEU A 70 -2.35 9.77 2.52
CA LEU A 70 -1.47 8.60 2.39
C LEU A 70 -0.09 8.99 1.87
N LEU A 71 -0.02 9.93 0.92
CA LEU A 71 1.27 10.42 0.42
C LEU A 71 2.11 11.04 1.54
N VAL A 72 1.50 11.83 2.43
CA VAL A 72 2.18 12.40 3.58
C VAL A 72 2.78 11.30 4.47
N LEU A 73 2.02 10.23 4.70
CA LEU A 73 2.47 9.09 5.49
C LEU A 73 3.67 8.40 4.82
N LEU A 74 3.60 8.15 3.51
CA LEU A 74 4.66 7.49 2.77
C LEU A 74 5.95 8.32 2.75
N ARG A 75 5.83 9.63 2.54
CA ARG A 75 6.97 10.54 2.59
C ARG A 75 7.59 10.58 3.99
N SER A 76 6.76 10.53 5.02
CA SER A 76 7.25 10.52 6.39
C SER A 76 8.05 9.23 6.68
N ILE A 77 7.66 8.10 6.12
CA ILE A 77 8.44 6.86 6.19
C ILE A 77 9.80 7.06 5.51
N ASP A 78 9.81 7.62 4.30
CA ASP A 78 11.03 7.78 3.52
C ASP A 78 12.03 8.76 4.16
N ARG A 79 11.55 9.83 4.81
CA ARG A 79 12.36 10.94 5.27
C ARG A 79 12.79 10.86 6.72
N LYS A 80 12.10 10.10 7.55
CA LYS A 80 12.31 10.12 9.01
C LYS A 80 13.38 9.17 9.52
N GLU A 81 14.01 8.40 8.65
CA GLU A 81 14.99 7.41 9.05
C GLU A 81 14.50 6.51 10.19
N ALA A 82 13.18 6.24 10.20
CA ALA A 82 12.61 5.35 11.19
C ALA A 82 13.17 3.95 11.03
N ASP A 83 13.27 3.21 12.13
CA ASP A 83 13.87 1.88 12.10
C ASP A 83 12.90 0.85 11.52
N VAL A 84 12.72 0.92 10.19
CA VAL A 84 11.90 -0.03 9.46
C VAL A 84 12.54 -1.41 9.41
N THR A 85 13.87 -1.48 9.53
CA THR A 85 14.59 -2.75 9.49
C THR A 85 14.19 -3.62 10.68
N GLU A 86 14.19 -3.05 11.88
CA GLU A 86 13.75 -3.76 13.07
C GLU A 86 12.30 -4.24 12.95
N PHE A 87 11.44 -3.38 12.44
CA PHE A 87 10.04 -3.75 12.22
C PHE A 87 9.90 -4.91 11.23
N TYR A 88 10.62 -4.86 10.11
CA TYR A 88 10.55 -5.94 9.10
C TYR A 88 11.13 -7.26 9.61
N GLU A 89 12.11 -7.22 10.49
CA GLU A 89 12.72 -8.41 11.09
C GLU A 89 11.87 -8.99 12.21
N ASN A 90 10.94 -8.23 12.75
CA ASN A 90 10.08 -8.67 13.84
C ASN A 90 8.77 -9.26 13.27
N ALA A 91 8.81 -10.54 12.95
CA ALA A 91 7.67 -11.24 12.37
C ALA A 91 6.44 -11.22 13.29
N GLU A 92 6.66 -11.30 14.60
CA GLU A 92 5.56 -11.28 15.57
C GLU A 92 4.83 -9.94 15.57
N GLU A 93 5.56 -8.83 15.51
CA GLU A 93 4.97 -7.50 15.45
C GLU A 93 4.18 -7.31 14.14
N LYS A 94 4.75 -7.74 13.00
CA LYS A 94 4.05 -7.66 11.71
C LYS A 94 2.76 -8.48 11.72
N GLU A 95 2.80 -9.68 12.28
CA GLU A 95 1.63 -10.53 12.40
C GLU A 95 0.52 -9.86 13.22
N LYS A 96 0.88 -9.14 14.27
CA LYS A 96 -0.07 -8.39 15.09
C LYS A 96 -0.83 -7.36 14.26
N PHE A 97 -0.15 -6.65 13.37
CA PHE A 97 -0.79 -5.66 12.51
C PHE A 97 -1.61 -6.28 11.38
N LEU A 98 -1.32 -7.52 11.03
CA LEU A 98 -2.05 -8.25 10.00
C LEU A 98 -3.19 -9.10 10.54
N LEU A 99 -3.35 -9.16 11.87
CA LEU A 99 -4.40 -9.96 12.48
C LEU A 99 -5.78 -9.50 11.99
N GLY A 100 -6.53 -10.43 11.44
CA GLY A 100 -7.85 -10.15 10.86
C GLY A 100 -7.82 -9.61 9.43
N LEU A 101 -6.64 -9.24 8.91
CA LEU A 101 -6.52 -8.70 7.55
C LEU A 101 -5.91 -9.69 6.56
N LYS A 102 -5.13 -10.66 7.05
CA LYS A 102 -4.36 -11.55 6.18
C LYS A 102 -5.18 -12.28 5.13
N SER A 103 -6.28 -12.90 5.55
CA SER A 103 -7.09 -13.69 4.63
C SER A 103 -7.71 -12.83 3.54
N LYS A 104 -8.11 -11.61 3.87
CA LYS A 104 -8.67 -10.67 2.90
C LYS A 104 -7.60 -10.15 1.94
N ILE A 105 -6.42 -9.87 2.45
CA ILE A 105 -5.28 -9.45 1.61
C ILE A 105 -4.92 -10.58 0.64
N ASP A 106 -4.81 -11.81 1.13
CA ASP A 106 -4.46 -12.97 0.31
C ASP A 106 -5.53 -13.25 -0.76
N GLU A 107 -6.79 -13.14 -0.37
CA GLU A 107 -7.92 -13.32 -1.29
C GLU A 107 -7.89 -12.26 -2.40
N LEU A 108 -7.67 -11.00 -2.05
CA LEU A 108 -7.59 -9.92 -3.02
C LEU A 108 -6.39 -10.09 -3.94
N ARG A 109 -5.24 -10.44 -3.37
CA ARG A 109 -4.02 -10.71 -4.14
C ARG A 109 -4.24 -11.80 -5.17
N GLU A 110 -4.94 -12.87 -4.80
CA GLU A 110 -5.28 -13.96 -5.71
C GLU A 110 -6.26 -13.50 -6.79
N LYS A 111 -7.33 -12.82 -6.40
CA LYS A 111 -8.34 -12.32 -7.34
C LYS A 111 -7.77 -11.36 -8.37
N LEU A 112 -6.83 -10.53 -7.96
CA LEU A 112 -6.19 -9.55 -8.83
C LEU A 112 -4.99 -10.13 -9.60
N GLU A 113 -4.68 -11.40 -9.38
CA GLU A 113 -3.59 -12.09 -10.08
C GLU A 113 -2.23 -11.38 -9.91
N ILE A 114 -1.97 -10.88 -8.70
CA ILE A 114 -0.75 -10.09 -8.42
C ILE A 114 0.50 -10.89 -8.75
N ASP A 115 0.54 -12.18 -8.41
CA ASP A 115 1.72 -13.02 -8.64
C ASP A 115 2.07 -13.17 -10.12
N LYS A 116 1.07 -13.13 -11.00
CA LYS A 116 1.28 -13.20 -12.45
C LYS A 116 1.88 -11.92 -13.02
N HIS A 117 1.70 -10.80 -12.32
CA HIS A 117 2.08 -9.48 -12.81
C HIS A 117 3.13 -8.78 -11.94
N LEU A 118 3.90 -9.55 -11.17
CA LEU A 118 4.92 -8.98 -10.27
C LEU A 118 5.98 -8.14 -10.99
N ASN A 119 6.32 -8.50 -12.23
CA ASN A 119 7.29 -7.73 -13.02
C ASN A 119 6.75 -6.39 -13.50
N GLN A 120 5.43 -6.22 -13.47
CA GLN A 120 4.71 -5.03 -13.93
C GLN A 120 3.72 -4.55 -12.87
N LYS A 121 4.01 -4.81 -11.59
CA LYS A 121 3.04 -4.58 -10.52
C LYS A 121 2.55 -3.15 -10.42
N GLU A 122 3.43 -2.16 -10.68
CA GLU A 122 3.02 -0.76 -10.67
C GLU A 122 1.94 -0.49 -11.71
N GLN A 123 2.17 -0.92 -12.95
CA GLN A 123 1.22 -0.73 -14.04
C GLN A 123 -0.06 -1.51 -13.80
N TRP A 124 0.07 -2.74 -13.30
CA TRP A 124 -1.08 -3.59 -13.05
C TRP A 124 -2.00 -3.02 -11.98
N VAL A 125 -1.46 -2.63 -10.83
CA VAL A 125 -2.28 -2.04 -9.76
C VAL A 125 -2.82 -0.66 -10.13
N GLU A 126 -2.11 0.10 -10.96
CA GLU A 126 -2.60 1.38 -11.48
C GLU A 126 -3.85 1.16 -12.33
N ILE A 127 -3.80 0.19 -13.24
CA ILE A 127 -4.96 -0.16 -14.08
C ILE A 127 -6.13 -0.63 -13.22
N LEU A 128 -5.88 -1.55 -12.31
CA LEU A 128 -6.93 -2.10 -11.43
C LEU A 128 -7.53 -1.02 -10.54
N GLY A 129 -6.71 -0.17 -9.95
CA GLY A 129 -7.18 0.92 -9.12
C GLY A 129 -8.02 1.92 -9.91
N SER A 130 -7.59 2.26 -11.11
CA SER A 130 -8.30 3.18 -11.98
C SER A 130 -9.66 2.62 -12.42
N LEU A 131 -9.69 1.35 -12.84
CA LEU A 131 -10.94 0.68 -13.23
C LEU A 131 -11.91 0.60 -12.04
N THR A 132 -11.41 0.26 -10.86
CA THR A 132 -12.23 0.18 -9.66
C THR A 132 -12.82 1.54 -9.30
N TYR A 133 -11.99 2.60 -9.36
CA TYR A 133 -12.46 3.95 -9.08
C TYR A 133 -13.57 4.38 -10.05
N ILE A 134 -13.36 4.19 -11.35
CA ILE A 134 -14.34 4.52 -12.38
C ILE A 134 -15.64 3.74 -12.16
N SER A 135 -15.52 2.44 -11.91
CA SER A 135 -16.67 1.57 -11.67
C SER A 135 -17.49 2.01 -10.45
N ARG A 136 -16.83 2.50 -9.39
CA ARG A 136 -17.49 2.88 -8.14
C ARG A 136 -18.03 4.30 -8.13
N THR A 137 -17.41 5.21 -8.89
CA THR A 137 -17.71 6.64 -8.81
C THR A 137 -18.38 7.21 -10.04
N VAL A 138 -18.13 6.66 -11.22
CA VAL A 138 -18.62 7.19 -12.51
C VAL A 138 -19.73 6.33 -13.08
N LEU A 139 -19.58 5.01 -13.03
CA LEU A 139 -20.58 4.09 -13.58
C LEU A 139 -21.69 3.84 -12.56
N PRO A 140 -22.96 3.81 -13.00
CA PRO A 140 -24.08 3.52 -12.12
C PRO A 140 -24.05 2.11 -11.55
#